data_00c7bf914d1c12f37a5ed53ea6f6bcd0
#
_entry.id   00c7bf914d1c12f37a5ed53ea6f6bcd0
#
_cell.length_a   1.000
_cell.length_b   1.000
_cell.length_c   1.000
_cell.angle_alpha   90.00
_cell.angle_beta   90.00
_cell.angle_gamma   90.00
#
_symmetry.space_group_name_H-M   'P 1'
#
loop_
_entity.id
_entity.type
_entity.pdbx_description
1 polymer ?
#
loop_
_entity_poly.entity_id
_entity_poly.type
_entity_poly.pdbx_seq_one_letter_code
_entity_poly.pdbx_strand_id
1 'polypeptide(L)'
;MKRHPGLAPLSREHHHGLVMAERLVLGRSTNPRADWPADRAEQSARLIDFFQTNLGPHFDAEEAHVFPVAARDVTDGDRLVRALIDDHEAMREMVSALAAGEAGPAARADLDGRLRAFGERLRRHIRIEERELFERMQAECSPETLREIETRLTEHEAAGGPSCRL
;
A
#
# COMPACT_ATOMS: atom_id res chain seq x y z
N MET A 1 11.10 16.42 7.08
CA MET A 1 10.87 17.41 5.99
C MET A 1 9.40 17.39 5.64
N LYS A 2 8.80 18.51 5.15
CA LYS A 2 7.40 18.51 4.71
C LYS A 2 7.31 17.74 3.38
N ARG A 3 6.33 16.83 3.23
CA ARG A 3 6.12 16.08 1.99
C ARG A 3 5.74 17.02 0.83
N HIS A 4 6.36 16.81 -0.35
CA HIS A 4 6.01 17.58 -1.54
C HIS A 4 4.53 17.35 -1.92
N PRO A 5 3.80 18.39 -2.39
CA PRO A 5 2.38 18.24 -2.76
C PRO A 5 2.10 17.06 -3.72
N GLY A 6 2.99 16.81 -4.68
CA GLY A 6 2.85 15.68 -5.62
C GLY A 6 2.94 14.29 -4.99
N LEU A 7 3.51 14.15 -3.80
CA LEU A 7 3.62 12.87 -3.08
C LEU A 7 2.73 12.82 -1.83
N ALA A 8 2.15 13.96 -1.42
CA ALA A 8 1.36 14.06 -0.21
C ALA A 8 0.05 13.26 -0.22
N PRO A 9 -0.66 13.10 -1.36
CA PRO A 9 -1.83 12.22 -1.44
C PRO A 9 -1.46 10.77 -1.06
N LEU A 10 -0.43 10.21 -1.69
CA LEU A 10 0.06 8.85 -1.42
C LEU A 10 0.47 8.65 0.05
N SER A 11 1.19 9.62 0.63
CA SER A 11 1.55 9.57 2.07
C SER A 11 0.31 9.58 2.99
N ARG A 12 -0.80 10.21 2.60
CA ARG A 12 -2.05 10.14 3.38
C ARG A 12 -2.69 8.75 3.29
N GLU A 13 -2.65 8.14 2.11
CA GLU A 13 -3.16 6.78 1.90
C GLU A 13 -2.30 5.76 2.65
N HIS A 14 -0.98 5.94 2.71
CA HIS A 14 -0.07 5.14 3.53
C HIS A 14 -0.48 5.11 5.01
N HIS A 15 -1.02 6.21 5.55
CA HIS A 15 -1.52 6.20 6.93
C HIS A 15 -2.63 5.13 7.13
N HIS A 16 -3.55 5.01 6.19
CA HIS A 16 -4.61 3.98 6.26
C HIS A 16 -4.04 2.57 6.09
N GLY A 17 -3.07 2.41 5.18
CA GLY A 17 -2.33 1.17 5.02
C GLY A 17 -1.62 0.74 6.32
N LEU A 18 -0.97 1.67 7.01
CA LEU A 18 -0.31 1.41 8.30
C LEU A 18 -1.30 1.02 9.40
N VAL A 19 -2.48 1.66 9.45
CA VAL A 19 -3.54 1.28 10.41
C VAL A 19 -4.06 -0.13 10.11
N MET A 20 -4.29 -0.47 8.83
CA MET A 20 -4.66 -1.82 8.43
C MET A 20 -3.57 -2.83 8.81
N ALA A 21 -2.33 -2.56 8.48
CA ALA A 21 -1.19 -3.41 8.80
C ALA A 21 -1.07 -3.68 10.32
N GLU A 22 -1.21 -2.65 11.15
CA GLU A 22 -1.18 -2.79 12.61
C GLU A 22 -2.30 -3.72 13.11
N ARG A 23 -3.54 -3.51 12.64
CA ARG A 23 -4.70 -4.33 13.01
C ARG A 23 -4.51 -5.81 12.65
N LEU A 24 -3.97 -6.09 11.47
CA LEU A 24 -3.70 -7.46 11.02
C LEU A 24 -2.60 -8.13 11.85
N VAL A 25 -1.53 -7.40 12.16
CA VAL A 25 -0.42 -7.90 12.98
C VAL A 25 -0.88 -8.18 14.41
N LEU A 26 -1.66 -7.28 15.02
CA LEU A 26 -2.13 -7.43 16.40
C LEU A 26 -3.37 -8.33 16.54
N GLY A 27 -4.11 -8.56 15.46
CA GLY A 27 -5.41 -9.24 15.48
C GLY A 27 -6.52 -8.44 16.14
N ARG A 28 -6.28 -7.17 16.42
CA ARG A 28 -7.22 -6.25 17.09
C ARG A 28 -6.94 -4.80 16.72
N SER A 29 -7.91 -3.92 16.95
CA SER A 29 -7.67 -2.48 16.85
C SER A 29 -7.08 -1.93 18.16
N THR A 30 -6.15 -0.98 18.04
CA THR A 30 -5.66 -0.18 19.17
C THR A 30 -6.63 0.95 19.54
N ASN A 31 -7.51 1.35 18.60
CA ASN A 31 -8.59 2.28 18.87
C ASN A 31 -9.84 1.51 19.37
N PRO A 32 -10.27 1.67 20.64
CA PRO A 32 -11.42 0.95 21.18
C PRO A 32 -12.77 1.35 20.58
N ARG A 33 -12.82 2.46 19.83
CA ARG A 33 -14.03 2.93 19.12
C ARG A 33 -14.07 2.49 17.68
N ALA A 34 -13.03 1.83 17.17
CA ALA A 34 -13.01 1.35 15.80
C ALA A 34 -13.90 0.12 15.65
N ASP A 35 -14.69 0.10 14.58
CA ASP A 35 -15.38 -1.10 14.13
C ASP A 35 -14.38 -2.06 13.51
N TRP A 36 -13.77 -2.93 14.34
CA TRP A 36 -12.83 -3.94 13.90
C TRP A 36 -13.23 -5.31 14.47
N PRO A 37 -13.46 -6.32 13.62
CA PRO A 37 -13.91 -7.63 14.07
C PRO A 37 -12.85 -8.35 14.89
N ALA A 38 -13.30 -9.18 15.85
CA ALA A 38 -12.41 -10.06 16.60
C ALA A 38 -12.08 -11.35 15.85
N ASP A 39 -12.98 -11.80 14.98
CA ASP A 39 -12.82 -13.02 14.19
C ASP A 39 -11.85 -12.81 13.02
N ARG A 40 -10.91 -13.75 12.84
CA ARG A 40 -9.89 -13.67 11.80
C ARG A 40 -10.43 -13.84 10.38
N ALA A 41 -11.51 -14.57 10.19
CA ALA A 41 -12.13 -14.71 8.87
C ALA A 41 -12.82 -13.39 8.47
N GLU A 42 -13.46 -12.71 9.42
CA GLU A 42 -14.02 -11.37 9.18
C GLU A 42 -12.90 -10.35 8.92
N GLN A 43 -11.76 -10.41 9.63
CA GLN A 43 -10.59 -9.57 9.36
C GLN A 43 -10.02 -9.83 7.96
N SER A 44 -10.01 -11.08 7.50
CA SER A 44 -9.60 -11.43 6.13
C SER A 44 -10.55 -10.81 5.10
N ALA A 45 -11.85 -10.87 5.32
CA ALA A 45 -12.82 -10.22 4.45
C ALA A 45 -12.61 -8.68 4.39
N ARG A 46 -12.35 -8.05 5.54
CA ARG A 46 -12.01 -6.61 5.59
C ARG A 46 -10.71 -6.27 4.86
N LEU A 47 -9.69 -7.15 4.93
CA LEU A 47 -8.46 -6.96 4.16
C LEU A 47 -8.71 -7.05 2.67
N ILE A 48 -9.48 -8.05 2.21
CA ILE A 48 -9.80 -8.22 0.78
C ILE A 48 -10.54 -6.99 0.25
N ASP A 49 -11.57 -6.52 0.96
CA ASP A 49 -12.30 -5.30 0.60
C ASP A 49 -11.38 -4.07 0.56
N PHE A 50 -10.57 -3.87 1.60
CA PHE A 50 -9.61 -2.76 1.67
C PHE A 50 -8.57 -2.82 0.56
N PHE A 51 -8.12 -4.02 0.19
CA PHE A 51 -7.20 -4.18 -0.93
C PHE A 51 -7.86 -3.79 -2.25
N GLN A 52 -9.07 -4.27 -2.52
CA GLN A 52 -9.77 -3.99 -3.76
C GLN A 52 -10.15 -2.51 -3.93
N THR A 53 -10.49 -1.85 -2.83
CA THR A 53 -10.99 -0.46 -2.86
C THR A 53 -9.92 0.60 -2.62
N ASN A 54 -8.79 0.25 -2.00
CA ASN A 54 -7.76 1.19 -1.59
C ASN A 54 -6.36 0.80 -2.06
N LEU A 55 -5.80 -0.33 -1.57
CA LEU A 55 -4.39 -0.66 -1.81
C LEU A 55 -4.10 -1.03 -3.27
N GLY A 56 -4.95 -1.82 -3.92
CA GLY A 56 -4.75 -2.20 -5.33
C GLY A 56 -4.66 -0.97 -6.23
N PRO A 57 -5.68 -0.09 -6.19
CA PRO A 57 -5.65 1.18 -6.91
C PRO A 57 -4.46 2.09 -6.57
N HIS A 58 -4.06 2.13 -5.31
CA HIS A 58 -2.89 2.87 -4.85
C HIS A 58 -1.62 2.32 -5.51
N PHE A 59 -1.41 1.00 -5.51
CA PHE A 59 -0.29 0.35 -6.18
C PHE A 59 -0.29 0.63 -7.69
N ASP A 60 -1.46 0.57 -8.33
CA ASP A 60 -1.59 0.86 -9.76
C ASP A 60 -1.20 2.32 -10.08
N ALA A 61 -1.57 3.27 -9.22
CA ALA A 61 -1.20 4.67 -9.38
C ALA A 61 0.32 4.91 -9.20
N GLU A 62 0.95 4.24 -8.25
CA GLU A 62 2.40 4.30 -8.04
C GLU A 62 3.16 3.70 -9.22
N GLU A 63 2.78 2.50 -9.66
CA GLU A 63 3.40 1.81 -10.79
C GLU A 63 3.24 2.60 -12.10
N ALA A 64 2.11 3.29 -12.28
CA ALA A 64 1.87 4.08 -13.49
C ALA A 64 2.56 5.45 -13.49
N HIS A 65 2.64 6.13 -12.34
CA HIS A 65 2.97 7.55 -12.32
C HIS A 65 4.19 7.92 -11.47
N VAL A 66 4.56 7.12 -10.46
CA VAL A 66 5.64 7.42 -9.52
C VAL A 66 6.88 6.59 -9.81
N PHE A 67 6.74 5.28 -9.91
CA PHE A 67 7.86 4.36 -10.09
C PHE A 67 8.66 4.57 -11.38
N PRO A 68 8.04 4.87 -12.54
CA PRO A 68 8.82 5.17 -13.75
C PRO A 68 9.71 6.41 -13.62
N VAL A 69 9.23 7.41 -12.88
CA VAL A 69 9.99 8.63 -12.60
C VAL A 69 11.13 8.33 -11.64
N ALA A 70 10.84 7.60 -10.56
CA ALA A 70 11.84 7.22 -9.58
C ALA A 70 12.95 6.36 -10.18
N ALA A 71 12.61 5.38 -11.02
CA ALA A 71 13.57 4.53 -11.71
C ALA A 71 14.52 5.30 -12.63
N ARG A 72 14.02 6.39 -13.24
CA ARG A 72 14.80 7.23 -14.16
C ARG A 72 15.65 8.28 -13.43
N ASP A 73 15.08 8.97 -12.44
CA ASP A 73 15.60 10.22 -11.91
C ASP A 73 16.26 10.09 -10.52
N VAL A 74 16.08 8.95 -9.85
CA VAL A 74 16.66 8.68 -8.52
C VAL A 74 17.89 7.76 -8.67
N THR A 75 18.97 8.08 -7.97
CA THR A 75 20.18 7.24 -7.93
C THR A 75 19.80 5.83 -7.43
N ASP A 76 20.23 4.75 -8.12
CA ASP A 76 19.79 3.35 -7.87
C ASP A 76 18.26 3.16 -7.81
N GLY A 77 17.50 4.08 -8.37
CA GLY A 77 16.02 4.08 -8.33
C GLY A 77 15.42 2.85 -8.99
N ASP A 78 16.00 2.38 -10.09
CA ASP A 78 15.56 1.18 -10.80
C ASP A 78 15.59 -0.09 -9.92
N ARG A 79 16.63 -0.23 -9.07
CA ARG A 79 16.74 -1.34 -8.13
C ARG A 79 15.71 -1.25 -7.01
N LEU A 80 15.53 -0.05 -6.47
CA LEU A 80 14.57 0.20 -5.40
C LEU A 80 13.13 -0.04 -5.90
N VAL A 81 12.80 0.49 -7.08
CA VAL A 81 11.49 0.32 -7.71
C VAL A 81 11.19 -1.15 -8.00
N ARG A 82 12.15 -1.93 -8.53
CA ARG A 82 11.94 -3.37 -8.73
C ARG A 82 11.57 -4.08 -7.44
N ALA A 83 12.27 -3.80 -6.34
CA ALA A 83 11.97 -4.41 -5.05
C ALA A 83 10.57 -4.02 -4.52
N LEU A 84 10.10 -2.80 -4.79
CA LEU A 84 8.76 -2.35 -4.43
C LEU A 84 7.69 -3.01 -5.30
N ILE A 85 7.93 -3.17 -6.60
CA ILE A 85 7.03 -3.91 -7.50
C ILE A 85 6.93 -5.38 -7.08
N ASP A 86 8.05 -6.03 -6.74
CA ASP A 86 8.05 -7.41 -6.24
C ASP A 86 7.21 -7.52 -4.93
N ASP A 87 7.26 -6.51 -4.05
CA ASP A 87 6.41 -6.46 -2.86
C ASP A 87 4.92 -6.27 -3.20
N HIS A 88 4.57 -5.44 -4.19
CA HIS A 88 3.20 -5.30 -4.70
C HIS A 88 2.65 -6.62 -5.25
N GLU A 89 3.42 -7.29 -6.11
CA GLU A 89 3.04 -8.59 -6.68
C GLU A 89 2.81 -9.62 -5.59
N ALA A 90 3.72 -9.74 -4.63
CA ALA A 90 3.57 -10.67 -3.51
C ALA A 90 2.32 -10.35 -2.66
N MET A 91 2.00 -9.07 -2.44
CA MET A 91 0.78 -8.69 -1.70
C MET A 91 -0.50 -8.98 -2.50
N ARG A 92 -0.50 -8.78 -3.83
CA ARG A 92 -1.59 -9.19 -4.72
C ARG A 92 -1.83 -10.71 -4.66
N GLU A 93 -0.76 -11.51 -4.70
CA GLU A 93 -0.84 -12.97 -4.58
C GLU A 93 -1.38 -13.41 -3.22
N MET A 94 -0.90 -12.79 -2.12
CA MET A 94 -1.38 -13.09 -0.76
C MET A 94 -2.89 -12.83 -0.63
N VAL A 95 -3.39 -11.71 -1.15
CA VAL A 95 -4.83 -11.39 -1.10
C VAL A 95 -5.64 -12.30 -2.01
N SER A 96 -5.13 -12.62 -3.20
CA SER A 96 -5.77 -13.59 -4.11
C SER A 96 -5.93 -14.95 -3.46
N ALA A 97 -4.90 -15.44 -2.77
CA ALA A 97 -4.93 -16.70 -2.04
C ALA A 97 -5.91 -16.67 -0.84
N LEU A 98 -6.08 -15.51 -0.17
CA LEU A 98 -7.10 -15.33 0.87
C LEU A 98 -8.51 -15.35 0.27
N ALA A 99 -8.72 -14.69 -0.87
CA ALA A 99 -10.01 -14.61 -1.54
C ALA A 99 -10.46 -15.94 -2.17
N ALA A 100 -9.50 -16.77 -2.62
CA ALA A 100 -9.79 -18.11 -3.16
C ALA A 100 -10.34 -19.07 -2.09
N GLY A 101 -10.16 -18.74 -0.80
CA GLY A 101 -10.77 -19.45 0.32
C GLY A 101 -10.37 -20.93 0.37
N GLU A 102 -9.21 -21.25 0.90
CA GLU A 102 -8.93 -22.67 1.23
C GLU A 102 -9.86 -23.11 2.37
N ALA A 103 -10.80 -24.00 2.07
CA ALA A 103 -11.72 -24.54 3.04
C ALA A 103 -11.07 -25.72 3.79
N GLY A 104 -10.97 -25.60 5.11
CA GLY A 104 -10.54 -26.71 5.98
C GLY A 104 -9.94 -26.26 7.30
N PRO A 105 -9.83 -27.18 8.29
CA PRO A 105 -9.26 -26.84 9.60
C PRO A 105 -7.81 -26.35 9.53
N ALA A 106 -6.98 -26.88 8.62
CA ALA A 106 -5.59 -26.47 8.43
C ALA A 106 -5.48 -25.04 7.88
N ALA A 107 -6.32 -24.66 6.92
CA ALA A 107 -6.34 -23.30 6.36
C ALA A 107 -6.78 -22.25 7.40
N ARG A 108 -7.73 -22.61 8.27
CA ARG A 108 -8.14 -21.76 9.40
C ARG A 108 -7.04 -21.61 10.45
N ALA A 109 -6.30 -22.68 10.75
CA ALA A 109 -5.19 -22.63 11.70
C ALA A 109 -4.04 -21.72 11.22
N ASP A 110 -3.84 -21.60 9.90
CA ASP A 110 -2.79 -20.75 9.30
C ASP A 110 -3.26 -19.32 8.99
N LEU A 111 -4.55 -19.03 9.06
CA LEU A 111 -5.10 -17.72 8.69
C LEU A 111 -4.48 -16.57 9.51
N ASP A 112 -4.27 -16.76 10.81
CA ASP A 112 -3.60 -15.76 11.66
C ASP A 112 -2.19 -15.46 11.16
N GLY A 113 -1.41 -16.48 10.84
CA GLY A 113 -0.06 -16.35 10.29
C GLY A 113 -0.05 -15.59 8.96
N ARG A 114 -0.98 -15.91 8.07
CA ARG A 114 -1.11 -15.25 6.74
C ARG A 114 -1.48 -13.77 6.88
N LEU A 115 -2.42 -13.43 7.75
CA LEU A 115 -2.82 -12.04 8.00
C LEU A 115 -1.69 -11.22 8.65
N ARG A 116 -0.96 -11.82 9.61
CA ARG A 116 0.23 -11.18 10.21
C ARG A 116 1.31 -10.93 9.15
N ALA A 117 1.63 -11.93 8.34
CA ALA A 117 2.65 -11.82 7.30
C ALA A 117 2.32 -10.71 6.29
N PHE A 118 1.04 -10.59 5.88
CA PHE A 118 0.58 -9.48 5.04
C PHE A 118 0.79 -8.14 5.73
N GLY A 119 0.34 -7.98 6.98
CA GLY A 119 0.48 -6.74 7.74
C GLY A 119 1.94 -6.33 7.93
N GLU A 120 2.84 -7.28 8.22
CA GLU A 120 4.27 -7.01 8.36
C GLU A 120 4.91 -6.59 7.04
N ARG A 121 4.54 -7.24 5.92
CA ARG A 121 5.01 -6.86 4.58
C ARG A 121 4.55 -5.45 4.21
N LEU A 122 3.26 -5.16 4.33
CA LEU A 122 2.69 -3.84 4.03
C LEU A 122 3.34 -2.74 4.87
N ARG A 123 3.52 -2.96 6.17
CA ARG A 123 4.20 -2.00 7.06
C ARG A 123 5.64 -1.74 6.65
N ARG A 124 6.39 -2.79 6.24
CA ARG A 124 7.78 -2.65 5.78
C ARG A 124 7.82 -1.90 4.45
N HIS A 125 6.97 -2.27 3.52
CA HIS A 125 6.84 -1.66 2.20
C HIS A 125 6.60 -0.15 2.29
N ILE A 126 5.55 0.28 2.99
CA ILE A 126 5.25 1.70 3.21
C ILE A 126 6.43 2.46 3.85
N ARG A 127 7.15 1.83 4.78
CA ARG A 127 8.33 2.46 5.39
C ARG A 127 9.46 2.68 4.41
N ILE A 128 9.68 1.76 3.48
CA ILE A 128 10.69 1.90 2.42
C ILE A 128 10.28 3.07 1.52
N GLU A 129 9.03 3.14 1.09
CA GLU A 129 8.56 4.25 0.26
C GLU A 129 8.69 5.60 0.95
N GLU A 130 8.19 5.71 2.16
CA GLU A 130 8.22 6.98 2.91
C GLU A 130 9.63 7.46 3.25
N ARG A 131 10.54 6.55 3.64
CA ARG A 131 11.87 6.91 4.18
C ARG A 131 12.99 6.84 3.15
N GLU A 132 12.80 6.07 2.09
CA GLU A 132 13.83 5.91 1.06
C GLU A 132 13.36 6.50 -0.27
N LEU A 133 12.27 5.99 -0.87
CA LEU A 133 11.84 6.42 -2.19
C LEU A 133 11.44 7.90 -2.20
N PHE A 134 10.46 8.29 -1.37
CA PHE A 134 9.92 9.66 -1.40
C PHE A 134 10.92 10.71 -0.89
N GLU A 135 11.77 10.38 0.09
CA GLU A 135 12.83 11.28 0.53
C GLU A 135 13.85 11.54 -0.59
N ARG A 136 14.23 10.47 -1.30
CA ARG A 136 15.19 10.59 -2.42
C ARG A 136 14.56 11.29 -3.62
N MET A 137 13.32 11.00 -3.96
CA MET A 137 12.61 11.74 -5.02
C MET A 137 12.55 13.24 -4.71
N GLN A 138 12.28 13.62 -3.47
CA GLN A 138 12.27 15.04 -3.07
C GLN A 138 13.64 15.71 -3.13
N ALA A 139 14.72 14.95 -2.96
CA ALA A 139 16.08 15.44 -2.99
C ALA A 139 16.68 15.49 -4.41
N GLU A 140 16.33 14.54 -5.26
CA GLU A 140 16.99 14.29 -6.53
C GLU A 140 16.16 14.69 -7.76
N CYS A 141 14.81 14.61 -7.70
CA CYS A 141 13.94 15.05 -8.80
C CYS A 141 13.77 16.57 -8.84
N SER A 142 13.60 17.09 -10.05
CA SER A 142 13.30 18.53 -10.22
C SER A 142 11.90 18.90 -9.67
N PRO A 143 11.67 20.15 -9.26
CA PRO A 143 10.33 20.60 -8.87
C PRO A 143 9.29 20.44 -9.99
N GLU A 144 9.71 20.53 -11.25
CA GLU A 144 8.86 20.30 -12.42
C GLU A 144 8.40 18.86 -12.49
N THR A 145 9.32 17.92 -12.35
CA THR A 145 9.03 16.48 -12.33
C THR A 145 8.04 16.11 -11.21
N LEU A 146 8.22 16.67 -10.02
CA LEU A 146 7.31 16.41 -8.90
C LEU A 146 5.91 17.01 -9.12
N ARG A 147 5.81 18.14 -9.82
CA ARG A 147 4.52 18.73 -10.23
C ARG A 147 3.82 17.92 -11.33
N GLU A 148 4.58 17.34 -12.25
CA GLU A 148 4.02 16.42 -13.25
C GLU A 148 3.39 15.18 -12.59
N ILE A 149 4.02 14.61 -11.56
CA ILE A 149 3.45 13.52 -10.77
C ILE A 149 2.11 13.96 -10.15
N GLU A 150 2.07 15.14 -9.51
CA GLU A 150 0.84 15.69 -8.92
C GLU A 150 -0.29 15.77 -9.94
N THR A 151 0.00 16.32 -11.13
CA THR A 151 -0.99 16.43 -12.22
C THR A 151 -1.50 15.06 -12.64
N ARG A 152 -0.61 14.10 -12.89
CA ARG A 152 -0.98 12.74 -13.35
C ARG A 152 -1.78 11.97 -12.30
N LEU A 153 -1.44 12.08 -11.03
CA LEU A 153 -2.21 11.46 -9.94
C LEU A 153 -3.61 12.07 -9.85
N THR A 154 -3.73 13.41 -9.97
CA THR A 154 -5.02 14.10 -9.98
C THR A 154 -5.88 13.69 -11.18
N GLU A 155 -5.30 13.56 -12.36
CA GLU A 155 -5.98 13.09 -13.57
C GLU A 155 -6.41 11.63 -13.44
N HIS A 156 -5.58 10.77 -12.82
CA HIS A 156 -5.89 9.38 -12.54
C HIS A 156 -7.12 9.24 -11.64
N GLU A 157 -7.17 10.01 -10.56
CA GLU A 157 -8.33 10.07 -9.68
C GLU A 157 -9.60 10.58 -10.40
N ALA A 158 -9.47 11.63 -11.23
CA ALA A 158 -10.59 12.20 -11.98
C ALA A 158 -11.14 11.27 -13.08
N ALA A 159 -10.30 10.43 -13.68
CA ALA A 159 -10.70 9.46 -14.69
C ALA A 159 -11.44 8.24 -14.12
N GLY A 160 -11.69 8.22 -12.82
CA GLY A 160 -12.40 7.11 -12.13
C GLY A 160 -11.46 5.98 -11.74
N GLY A 161 -10.18 6.22 -11.73
CA GLY A 161 -9.26 5.42 -10.92
C GLY A 161 -9.83 5.41 -9.50
N PRO A 162 -9.92 4.26 -8.81
CA PRO A 162 -10.53 4.23 -7.48
C PRO A 162 -9.74 5.15 -6.57
N SER A 163 -10.32 6.31 -6.31
CA SER A 163 -9.90 7.25 -5.29
C SER A 163 -10.18 6.62 -3.94
N CYS A 164 -9.22 6.66 -3.06
CA CYS A 164 -9.40 6.32 -1.65
C CYS A 164 -10.44 7.27 -1.04
N ARG A 165 -11.72 6.99 -1.26
CA ARG A 165 -12.81 7.72 -0.58
C ARG A 165 -12.96 7.14 0.80
N LEU A 166 -12.55 7.92 1.78
CA LEU A 166 -12.90 7.75 3.19
C LEU A 166 -14.25 8.34 3.48
#